data_aa897f05c15b434ed12705c27f08a122
#
_entry.id   aa897f05c15b434ed12705c27f08a122
#
_cell.length_a   1.000
_cell.length_b   1.000
_cell.length_c   1.000
_cell.angle_alpha   90.00
_cell.angle_beta   90.00
_cell.angle_gamma   90.00
#
_symmetry.space_group_name_H-M   'P 1'
#
loop_
_entity.id
_entity.type
_entity.pdbx_description
1 polymer ?
#
loop_
_entity_poly.entity_id
_entity_poly.type
_entity_poly.pdbx_seq_one_letter_code
_entity_poly.pdbx_strand_id
1 'polypeptide(L)'
;GELRVVDRVVPISEQLWVPTVFPDMRRATGLLSTVLRHVPNLNLSGTSDDLLEDDLASFLQVGDLVGACARVIGHGAGLTPAGAAVAAGILAVDSILGVHHRVMREGIVSTAATHEISRAFLRWAAVGQSIETLHTFLQACALGQEVAARVSRARLTEHGYSSGLDLAYGALMALRYLPSARDAAHFSD
;
A
#
# COMPACT_ATOMS: atom_id res chain seq x y z
N GLY A 1 19.40 -3.49 22.83
CA GLY A 1 18.48 -2.65 23.61
C GLY A 1 17.36 -3.48 24.24
N GLU A 2 16.70 -2.93 25.23
CA GLU A 2 15.58 -3.57 25.93
C GLU A 2 14.38 -2.63 25.91
N LEU A 3 13.19 -3.14 25.62
CA LEU A 3 11.92 -2.43 25.73
C LEU A 3 11.16 -3.00 26.94
N ARG A 4 10.75 -2.15 27.85
CA ARG A 4 9.85 -2.54 28.95
C ARG A 4 8.41 -2.31 28.55
N VAL A 5 7.63 -3.39 28.57
CA VAL A 5 6.19 -3.34 28.32
C VAL A 5 5.49 -3.89 29.57
N VAL A 6 4.91 -3.01 30.35
CA VAL A 6 4.34 -3.32 31.67
C VAL A 6 5.42 -3.97 32.53
N ASP A 7 5.25 -5.21 32.99
CA ASP A 7 6.21 -5.94 33.83
C ASP A 7 7.11 -6.90 33.03
N ARG A 8 7.11 -6.82 31.71
CA ARG A 8 7.94 -7.68 30.85
C ARG A 8 9.05 -6.88 30.19
N VAL A 9 10.25 -7.41 30.26
CA VAL A 9 11.37 -6.94 29.44
C VAL A 9 11.38 -7.71 28.14
N VAL A 10 11.26 -6.99 27.03
CA VAL A 10 11.32 -7.56 25.67
C VAL A 10 12.67 -7.17 25.08
N PRO A 11 13.51 -8.14 24.70
CA PRO A 11 14.76 -7.81 24.03
C PRO A 11 14.43 -7.17 22.67
N ILE A 12 15.05 -6.02 22.39
CA ILE A 12 14.96 -5.41 21.07
C ILE A 12 16.02 -6.07 20.20
N SER A 13 15.59 -6.73 19.14
CA SER A 13 16.51 -7.24 18.12
C SER A 13 17.34 -6.07 17.55
N GLU A 14 18.66 -6.23 17.51
CA GLU A 14 19.54 -5.30 16.81
C GLU A 14 19.47 -5.47 15.28
N GLN A 15 18.79 -6.52 14.83
CA GLN A 15 18.58 -6.79 13.42
C GLN A 15 17.50 -5.88 12.88
N LEU A 16 17.91 -4.77 12.29
CA LEU A 16 17.01 -3.89 11.55
C LEU A 16 16.52 -4.65 10.31
N TRP A 17 15.22 -4.89 10.23
CA TRP A 17 14.65 -5.33 8.97
C TRP A 17 14.70 -4.16 7.98
N VAL A 18 15.41 -4.37 6.87
CA VAL A 18 15.47 -3.42 5.77
C VAL A 18 14.68 -4.03 4.61
N PRO A 19 13.64 -3.36 4.09
CA PRO A 19 12.90 -3.87 2.95
C PRO A 19 13.87 -4.05 1.78
N THR A 20 13.83 -5.23 1.17
CA THR A 20 14.63 -5.50 -0.02
C THR A 20 14.16 -4.55 -1.12
N VAL A 21 15.08 -3.74 -1.65
CA VAL A 21 14.80 -2.90 -2.81
C VAL A 21 14.48 -3.84 -3.97
N PHE A 22 13.27 -3.74 -4.52
CA PHE A 22 12.81 -4.64 -5.56
C PHE A 22 13.67 -4.50 -6.82
N PRO A 23 14.24 -5.59 -7.33
CA PRO A 23 14.84 -5.56 -8.64
C PRO A 23 13.72 -5.34 -9.66
N ASP A 24 13.73 -4.16 -10.26
CA ASP A 24 12.97 -3.77 -11.44
C ASP A 24 11.51 -4.28 -11.53
N MET A 25 10.66 -3.82 -10.61
CA MET A 25 9.19 -4.08 -10.66
C MET A 25 8.58 -3.70 -12.02
N ARG A 26 9.26 -2.85 -12.80
CA ARG A 26 8.84 -2.42 -14.15
C ARG A 26 8.78 -3.57 -15.15
N ARG A 27 9.48 -4.69 -14.91
CA ARG A 27 9.36 -5.91 -15.73
C ARG A 27 8.20 -6.81 -15.30
N ALA A 28 7.66 -6.59 -14.11
CA ALA A 28 6.63 -7.45 -13.54
C ALA A 28 5.20 -7.08 -13.96
N THR A 29 4.99 -5.99 -14.69
CA THR A 29 3.65 -5.52 -15.06
C THR A 29 2.85 -6.57 -15.86
N GLY A 30 3.48 -7.37 -16.70
CA GLY A 30 2.81 -8.45 -17.43
C GLY A 30 2.39 -9.65 -16.56
N LEU A 31 3.19 -9.96 -15.54
CA LEU A 31 2.92 -11.04 -14.58
C LEU A 31 1.91 -10.59 -13.51
N LEU A 32 1.94 -9.33 -13.12
CA LEU A 32 0.96 -8.72 -12.22
C LEU A 32 -0.47 -8.86 -12.74
N SER A 33 -0.71 -8.66 -14.03
CA SER A 33 -2.03 -8.84 -14.63
C SER A 33 -2.56 -10.28 -14.50
N THR A 34 -1.68 -11.27 -14.45
CA THR A 34 -2.05 -12.69 -14.25
C THR A 34 -2.35 -12.98 -12.78
N VAL A 35 -1.54 -12.45 -11.86
CA VAL A 35 -1.77 -12.61 -10.41
C VAL A 35 -3.02 -11.85 -9.97
N LEU A 36 -3.25 -10.64 -10.49
CA LEU A 36 -4.40 -9.80 -10.16
C LEU A 36 -5.74 -10.39 -10.63
N ARG A 37 -5.75 -11.14 -11.75
CA ARG A 37 -6.96 -11.83 -12.19
C ARG A 37 -7.46 -12.91 -11.22
N HIS A 38 -6.58 -13.43 -10.35
CA HIS A 38 -6.90 -14.45 -9.36
C HIS A 38 -7.10 -13.89 -7.94
N VAL A 39 -7.02 -12.57 -7.75
CA VAL A 39 -7.33 -11.94 -6.48
C VAL A 39 -8.85 -11.70 -6.43
N PRO A 40 -9.60 -12.35 -5.53
CA PRO A 40 -11.02 -12.06 -5.37
C PRO A 40 -11.20 -10.57 -5.03
N ASN A 41 -12.34 -10.00 -5.42
CA ASN A 41 -12.73 -8.66 -5.04
C ASN A 41 -12.52 -8.51 -3.54
N LEU A 42 -11.57 -7.66 -3.18
CA LEU A 42 -11.37 -7.29 -1.78
C LEU A 42 -12.38 -6.19 -1.49
N ASN A 43 -13.48 -6.55 -0.86
CA ASN A 43 -14.37 -5.53 -0.34
C ASN A 43 -13.61 -4.76 0.73
N LEU A 44 -13.68 -3.44 0.67
CA LEU A 44 -13.28 -2.58 1.79
C LEU A 44 -14.19 -2.94 2.97
N SER A 45 -13.61 -3.37 4.08
CA SER A 45 -14.40 -3.74 5.24
C SER A 45 -15.21 -2.52 5.72
N GLY A 46 -16.54 -2.61 5.60
CA GLY A 46 -17.47 -1.55 6.00
C GLY A 46 -17.88 -0.55 4.92
N THR A 47 -17.35 -0.67 3.70
CA THR A 47 -17.87 0.07 2.54
C THR A 47 -18.20 -0.95 1.45
N SER A 48 -19.48 -1.29 1.33
CA SER A 48 -20.03 -2.07 0.20
C SER A 48 -20.22 -1.18 -1.03
N ASP A 49 -19.31 -0.26 -1.28
CA ASP A 49 -19.50 0.78 -2.28
C ASP A 49 -18.65 0.47 -3.52
N ASP A 50 -19.25 -0.23 -4.48
CA ASP A 50 -18.65 -0.44 -5.82
C ASP A 50 -18.23 0.91 -6.45
N LEU A 51 -18.93 2.01 -6.08
CA LEU A 51 -18.63 3.37 -6.50
C LEU A 51 -17.26 3.86 -6.00
N LEU A 52 -16.81 3.40 -4.82
CA LEU A 52 -15.50 3.79 -4.30
C LEU A 52 -14.36 3.15 -5.11
N GLU A 53 -14.55 1.92 -5.60
CA GLU A 53 -13.56 1.24 -6.43
C GLU A 53 -13.42 1.94 -7.79
N ASP A 54 -14.54 2.29 -8.43
CA ASP A 54 -14.54 2.97 -9.73
C ASP A 54 -13.93 4.38 -9.61
N ASP A 55 -14.28 5.15 -8.59
CA ASP A 55 -13.69 6.45 -8.32
C ASP A 55 -12.18 6.35 -8.10
N LEU A 56 -11.74 5.41 -7.25
CA LEU A 56 -10.34 5.22 -6.94
C LEU A 56 -9.55 4.79 -8.18
N ALA A 57 -10.10 3.87 -8.97
CA ALA A 57 -9.53 3.44 -10.25
C ALA A 57 -9.37 4.62 -11.21
N SER A 58 -10.38 5.47 -11.30
CA SER A 58 -10.37 6.65 -12.20
C SER A 58 -9.25 7.63 -11.84
N PHE A 59 -9.09 7.96 -10.54
CA PHE A 59 -7.99 8.82 -10.08
C PHE A 59 -6.62 8.22 -10.38
N LEU A 60 -6.45 6.93 -10.08
CA LEU A 60 -5.16 6.25 -10.28
C LEU A 60 -4.80 6.13 -11.76
N GLN A 61 -5.77 5.88 -12.66
CA GLN A 61 -5.54 5.77 -14.09
C GLN A 61 -5.00 7.05 -14.73
N VAL A 62 -5.48 8.20 -14.25
CA VAL A 62 -5.00 9.51 -14.73
C VAL A 62 -3.79 10.01 -13.96
N GLY A 63 -3.27 9.24 -13.00
CA GLY A 63 -2.11 9.62 -12.19
C GLY A 63 -2.43 10.66 -11.12
N ASP A 64 -3.69 10.88 -10.76
CA ASP A 64 -4.05 11.77 -9.65
C ASP A 64 -3.94 11.07 -8.30
N LEU A 65 -2.69 10.95 -7.84
CA LEU A 65 -2.38 10.33 -6.55
C LEU A 65 -3.01 11.11 -5.38
N VAL A 66 -3.10 12.43 -5.49
CA VAL A 66 -3.68 13.29 -4.44
C VAL A 66 -5.17 13.03 -4.32
N GLY A 67 -5.90 13.04 -5.44
CA GLY A 67 -7.32 12.73 -5.48
C GLY A 67 -7.62 11.33 -4.98
N ALA A 68 -6.85 10.33 -5.42
CA ALA A 68 -6.98 8.94 -4.97
C ALA A 68 -6.84 8.80 -3.45
N CYS A 69 -5.80 9.40 -2.86
CA CYS A 69 -5.57 9.34 -1.42
C CYS A 69 -6.63 10.15 -0.65
N ALA A 70 -7.00 11.35 -1.12
CA ALA A 70 -8.03 12.17 -0.49
C ALA A 70 -9.40 11.48 -0.49
N ARG A 71 -9.69 10.68 -1.51
CA ARG A 71 -10.97 9.94 -1.63
C ARG A 71 -11.14 8.89 -0.54
N VAL A 72 -10.06 8.29 -0.08
CA VAL A 72 -10.12 7.19 0.92
C VAL A 72 -9.72 7.64 2.33
N ILE A 73 -8.79 8.58 2.48
CA ILE A 73 -8.36 9.05 3.81
C ILE A 73 -9.55 9.66 4.56
N GLY A 74 -9.73 9.23 5.81
CA GLY A 74 -10.86 9.65 6.65
C GLY A 74 -12.05 8.69 6.63
N HIS A 75 -12.07 7.69 5.72
CA HIS A 75 -13.11 6.67 5.73
C HIS A 75 -12.76 5.53 6.69
N GLY A 76 -13.76 5.09 7.44
CA GLY A 76 -13.63 4.00 8.42
C GLY A 76 -13.57 4.50 9.85
N ALA A 77 -13.83 3.60 10.79
CA ALA A 77 -13.83 3.86 12.23
C ALA A 77 -12.51 3.39 12.88
N GLY A 78 -12.22 3.93 14.06
CA GLY A 78 -11.11 3.47 14.90
C GLY A 78 -9.80 4.25 14.71
N LEU A 79 -8.72 3.76 15.35
CA LEU A 79 -7.40 4.40 15.36
C LEU A 79 -6.63 4.23 14.05
N THR A 80 -6.97 3.20 13.29
CA THR A 80 -6.43 2.93 11.95
C THR A 80 -7.60 2.77 10.97
N PRO A 81 -8.25 3.90 10.57
CA PRO A 81 -9.35 3.83 9.61
C PRO A 81 -8.96 3.09 8.34
N ALA A 82 -9.87 2.28 7.81
CA ALA A 82 -9.65 1.47 6.60
C ALA A 82 -9.07 2.29 5.44
N GLY A 83 -9.60 3.49 5.22
CA GLY A 83 -9.13 4.36 4.16
C GLY A 83 -7.68 4.83 4.31
N ALA A 84 -7.20 5.01 5.54
CA ALA A 84 -5.79 5.33 5.77
C ALA A 84 -4.87 4.14 5.44
N ALA A 85 -5.31 2.91 5.70
CA ALA A 85 -4.58 1.70 5.33
C ALA A 85 -4.56 1.51 3.80
N VAL A 86 -5.69 1.77 3.11
CA VAL A 86 -5.75 1.79 1.65
C VAL A 86 -4.78 2.80 1.07
N ALA A 87 -4.81 4.05 1.56
CA ALA A 87 -3.88 5.09 1.12
C ALA A 87 -2.41 4.72 1.36
N ALA A 88 -2.10 4.07 2.50
CA ALA A 88 -0.74 3.58 2.76
C ALA A 88 -0.30 2.53 1.73
N GLY A 89 -1.19 1.62 1.33
CA GLY A 89 -0.92 0.65 0.27
C GLY A 89 -0.61 1.32 -1.07
N ILE A 90 -1.41 2.32 -1.45
CA ILE A 90 -1.22 3.11 -2.68
C ILE A 90 0.14 3.83 -2.64
N LEU A 91 0.43 4.56 -1.57
CA LEU A 91 1.67 5.33 -1.41
C LEU A 91 2.92 4.43 -1.41
N ALA A 92 2.86 3.26 -0.77
CA ALA A 92 3.96 2.32 -0.76
C ALA A 92 4.30 1.84 -2.18
N VAL A 93 3.29 1.46 -2.96
CA VAL A 93 3.47 1.02 -4.34
C VAL A 93 3.94 2.16 -5.22
N ASP A 94 3.34 3.34 -5.12
CA ASP A 94 3.75 4.52 -5.88
C ASP A 94 5.23 4.86 -5.62
N SER A 95 5.65 4.81 -4.37
CA SER A 95 7.04 5.06 -3.98
C SER A 95 8.00 4.01 -4.55
N ILE A 96 7.61 2.72 -4.51
CA ILE A 96 8.42 1.62 -5.06
C ILE A 96 8.52 1.71 -6.58
N LEU A 97 7.43 2.04 -7.26
CA LEU A 97 7.41 2.21 -8.72
C LEU A 97 8.08 3.51 -9.18
N GLY A 98 8.20 4.50 -8.29
CA GLY A 98 8.78 5.81 -8.59
C GLY A 98 7.94 6.60 -9.59
N VAL A 99 6.62 6.49 -9.54
CA VAL A 99 5.71 7.17 -10.47
C VAL A 99 5.68 8.66 -10.16
N HIS A 100 5.44 9.03 -8.91
CA HIS A 100 5.40 10.42 -8.48
C HIS A 100 6.62 10.80 -7.63
N HIS A 101 6.88 12.11 -7.55
CA HIS A 101 7.96 12.62 -6.72
C HIS A 101 7.66 12.48 -5.23
N ARG A 102 8.71 12.27 -4.43
CA ARG A 102 8.61 12.15 -2.97
C ARG A 102 7.89 13.33 -2.32
N VAL A 103 8.12 14.56 -2.79
CA VAL A 103 7.49 15.78 -2.26
C VAL A 103 5.97 15.72 -2.35
N MET A 104 5.41 15.17 -3.44
CA MET A 104 3.96 14.99 -3.59
C MET A 104 3.42 14.03 -2.52
N ARG A 105 4.06 12.89 -2.32
CA ARG A 105 3.67 11.91 -1.28
C ARG A 105 3.73 12.51 0.13
N GLU A 106 4.79 13.26 0.43
CA GLU A 106 4.94 13.95 1.72
C GLU A 106 3.86 15.03 1.90
N GLY A 107 3.47 15.72 0.84
CA GLY A 107 2.35 16.66 0.81
C GLY A 107 1.03 16.00 1.20
N ILE A 108 0.71 14.83 0.60
CA ILE A 108 -0.47 14.04 0.94
C ILE A 108 -0.48 13.68 2.43
N VAL A 109 0.65 13.20 2.95
CA VAL A 109 0.76 12.81 4.37
C VAL A 109 0.58 14.00 5.30
N SER A 110 1.11 15.18 4.94
CA SER A 110 1.02 16.37 5.77
C SER A 110 -0.39 16.91 5.90
N THR A 111 -1.20 16.78 4.85
CA THR A 111 -2.59 17.22 4.79
C THR A 111 -3.60 16.16 5.20
N ALA A 112 -3.16 14.91 5.44
CA ALA A 112 -4.04 13.80 5.77
C ALA A 112 -4.86 14.05 7.04
N ALA A 113 -6.18 14.07 6.90
CA ALA A 113 -7.13 14.20 8.02
C ALA A 113 -7.31 12.81 8.68
N THR A 114 -6.32 12.37 9.46
CA THR A 114 -6.33 11.07 10.12
C THR A 114 -5.61 11.10 11.47
N HIS A 115 -5.77 10.02 12.25
CA HIS A 115 -5.09 9.86 13.54
C HIS A 115 -3.57 9.79 13.40
N GLU A 116 -2.86 10.13 14.46
CA GLU A 116 -1.40 10.18 14.48
C GLU A 116 -0.77 8.82 14.13
N ILE A 117 -1.35 7.72 14.62
CA ILE A 117 -0.90 6.36 14.30
C ILE A 117 -0.99 6.11 12.80
N SER A 118 -2.14 6.37 12.19
CA SER A 118 -2.32 6.23 10.73
C SER A 118 -1.39 7.14 9.94
N ARG A 119 -1.19 8.37 10.42
CA ARG A 119 -0.24 9.30 9.80
C ARG A 119 1.19 8.78 9.84
N ALA A 120 1.59 8.08 10.91
CA ALA A 120 2.89 7.41 10.97
C ALA A 120 3.03 6.32 9.90
N PHE A 121 2.01 5.49 9.70
CA PHE A 121 1.98 4.50 8.61
C PHE A 121 2.09 5.16 7.23
N LEU A 122 1.33 6.24 6.99
CA LEU A 122 1.39 6.98 5.74
C LEU A 122 2.78 7.57 5.48
N ARG A 123 3.47 8.08 6.53
CA ARG A 123 4.86 8.60 6.40
C ARG A 123 5.82 7.52 5.92
N TRP A 124 5.76 6.31 6.48
CA TRP A 124 6.60 5.21 6.07
C TRP A 124 6.26 4.75 4.65
N ALA A 125 4.98 4.63 4.33
CA ALA A 125 4.51 4.28 3.00
C ALA A 125 4.98 5.29 1.93
N ALA A 126 4.98 6.58 2.24
CA ALA A 126 5.46 7.64 1.34
C ALA A 126 6.94 7.51 0.94
N VAL A 127 7.72 6.76 1.71
CA VAL A 127 9.12 6.43 1.40
C VAL A 127 9.30 4.96 0.96
N GLY A 128 8.22 4.28 0.63
CA GLY A 128 8.23 2.90 0.13
C GLY A 128 8.40 1.84 1.20
N GLN A 129 8.22 2.20 2.47
CA GLN A 129 8.31 1.26 3.59
C GLN A 129 6.92 0.89 4.11
N SER A 130 6.75 -0.39 4.44
CA SER A 130 5.51 -0.93 4.99
C SER A 130 5.82 -2.16 5.84
N ILE A 131 4.79 -2.90 6.24
CA ILE A 131 4.98 -4.16 6.96
C ILE A 131 5.66 -5.20 6.06
N GLU A 132 6.46 -6.07 6.65
CA GLU A 132 7.22 -7.11 5.95
C GLU A 132 6.35 -7.98 5.04
N THR A 133 5.15 -8.33 5.49
CA THR A 133 4.22 -9.16 4.73
C THR A 133 3.75 -8.51 3.44
N LEU A 134 3.58 -7.17 3.41
CA LEU A 134 3.28 -6.46 2.16
C LEU A 134 4.46 -6.55 1.20
N HIS A 135 5.68 -6.30 1.67
CA HIS A 135 6.88 -6.40 0.83
C HIS A 135 7.06 -7.80 0.27
N THR A 136 6.89 -8.84 1.10
CA THR A 136 6.96 -10.24 0.66
C THR A 136 5.91 -10.54 -0.41
N PHE A 137 4.69 -10.04 -0.23
CA PHE A 137 3.62 -10.19 -1.21
C PHE A 137 3.97 -9.50 -2.54
N LEU A 138 4.38 -8.25 -2.49
CA LEU A 138 4.76 -7.48 -3.69
C LEU A 138 5.95 -8.14 -4.41
N GLN A 139 6.94 -8.62 -3.67
CA GLN A 139 8.09 -9.32 -4.24
C GLN A 139 7.68 -10.62 -4.93
N ALA A 140 6.82 -11.42 -4.31
CA ALA A 140 6.31 -12.64 -4.90
C ALA A 140 5.53 -12.35 -6.19
N CYS A 141 4.73 -11.28 -6.21
CA CYS A 141 4.04 -10.82 -7.41
C CYS A 141 5.03 -10.41 -8.52
N ALA A 142 6.05 -9.63 -8.15
CA ALA A 142 7.07 -9.16 -9.10
C ALA A 142 7.87 -10.30 -9.73
N LEU A 143 8.11 -11.38 -9.00
CA LEU A 143 8.83 -12.56 -9.45
C LEU A 143 7.93 -13.61 -10.13
N GLY A 144 6.63 -13.37 -10.22
CA GLY A 144 5.66 -14.34 -10.78
C GLY A 144 5.50 -15.60 -9.93
N GLN A 145 5.83 -15.55 -8.65
CA GLN A 145 5.74 -16.67 -7.71
C GLN A 145 4.32 -16.80 -7.14
N GLU A 146 3.41 -17.37 -7.90
CA GLU A 146 1.99 -17.42 -7.57
C GLU A 146 1.70 -18.02 -6.20
N VAL A 147 2.33 -19.14 -5.84
CA VAL A 147 2.13 -19.82 -4.55
C VAL A 147 2.60 -18.91 -3.40
N ALA A 148 3.79 -18.30 -3.53
CA ALA A 148 4.32 -17.38 -2.52
C ALA A 148 3.45 -16.13 -2.39
N ALA A 149 2.92 -15.59 -3.50
CA ALA A 149 2.00 -14.46 -3.48
C ALA A 149 0.69 -14.80 -2.75
N ARG A 150 0.11 -15.97 -2.98
CA ARG A 150 -1.09 -16.43 -2.25
C ARG A 150 -0.83 -16.58 -0.75
N VAL A 151 0.28 -17.19 -0.37
CA VAL A 151 0.66 -17.38 1.04
C VAL A 151 0.89 -16.04 1.73
N SER A 152 1.65 -15.15 1.10
CA SER A 152 1.93 -13.83 1.66
C SER A 152 0.66 -12.98 1.79
N ARG A 153 -0.26 -13.09 0.84
CA ARG A 153 -1.57 -12.45 0.90
C ARG A 153 -2.38 -12.98 2.08
N ALA A 154 -2.44 -14.29 2.29
CA ALA A 154 -3.14 -14.87 3.43
C ALA A 154 -2.58 -14.33 4.75
N ARG A 155 -1.26 -14.19 4.87
CA ARG A 155 -0.62 -13.58 6.04
C ARG A 155 -0.95 -12.11 6.21
N LEU A 156 -1.13 -11.35 5.12
CA LEU A 156 -1.58 -9.96 5.19
C LEU A 156 -2.95 -9.85 5.86
N THR A 157 -3.87 -10.80 5.60
CA THR A 157 -5.21 -10.80 6.21
C THR A 157 -5.20 -11.05 7.71
N GLU A 158 -4.11 -11.58 8.25
CA GLU A 158 -3.93 -11.83 9.69
C GLU A 158 -3.47 -10.58 10.46
N HIS A 159 -3.09 -9.50 9.75
CA HIS A 159 -2.63 -8.24 10.37
C HIS A 159 -3.79 -7.33 10.76
N GLY A 160 -4.07 -7.25 12.07
CA GLY A 160 -5.18 -6.45 12.58
C GLY A 160 -6.54 -7.01 12.14
N TYR A 161 -7.61 -6.31 12.48
CA TYR A 161 -8.97 -6.75 12.14
C TYR A 161 -9.25 -6.67 10.64
N SER A 162 -8.86 -5.57 9.98
CA SER A 162 -9.02 -5.34 8.54
C SER A 162 -7.84 -4.63 7.89
N SER A 163 -6.95 -4.02 8.68
CA SER A 163 -5.90 -3.13 8.18
C SER A 163 -4.97 -3.79 7.16
N GLY A 164 -4.68 -5.09 7.33
CA GLY A 164 -3.87 -5.85 6.37
C GLY A 164 -4.57 -6.04 5.02
N LEU A 165 -5.88 -6.27 5.02
CA LEU A 165 -6.71 -6.37 3.81
C LEU A 165 -6.78 -5.02 3.09
N ASP A 166 -7.05 -3.95 3.85
CA ASP A 166 -7.19 -2.61 3.32
C ASP A 166 -5.86 -2.14 2.70
N LEU A 167 -4.74 -2.43 3.37
CA LEU A 167 -3.39 -2.16 2.87
C LEU A 167 -3.12 -2.93 1.56
N ALA A 168 -3.47 -4.22 1.51
CA ALA A 168 -3.32 -5.04 0.32
C ALA A 168 -4.19 -4.55 -0.83
N TYR A 169 -5.43 -4.15 -0.53
CA TYR A 169 -6.34 -3.57 -1.51
C TYR A 169 -5.76 -2.32 -2.15
N GLY A 170 -5.31 -1.34 -1.34
CA GLY A 170 -4.69 -0.13 -1.85
C GLY A 170 -3.44 -0.41 -2.72
N ALA A 171 -2.60 -1.34 -2.27
CA ALA A 171 -1.44 -1.76 -3.05
C ALA A 171 -1.81 -2.38 -4.39
N LEU A 172 -2.85 -3.23 -4.43
CA LEU A 172 -3.35 -3.86 -5.66
C LEU A 172 -3.98 -2.86 -6.61
N MET A 173 -4.76 -1.90 -6.10
CA MET A 173 -5.34 -0.82 -6.89
C MET A 173 -4.23 0.02 -7.55
N ALA A 174 -3.19 0.37 -6.80
CA ALA A 174 -2.04 1.09 -7.33
C ALA A 174 -1.29 0.30 -8.40
N LEU A 175 -1.02 -0.98 -8.16
CA LEU A 175 -0.36 -1.85 -9.14
C LEU A 175 -1.17 -2.02 -10.43
N ARG A 176 -2.50 -2.01 -10.33
CA ARG A 176 -3.40 -2.22 -11.47
C ARG A 176 -3.58 -0.97 -12.31
N TYR A 177 -3.66 0.19 -11.66
CA TYR A 177 -4.16 1.40 -12.29
C TYR A 177 -3.15 2.54 -12.38
N LEU A 178 -2.10 2.58 -11.55
CA LEU A 178 -1.08 3.62 -11.72
C LEU A 178 -0.36 3.45 -13.06
N PRO A 179 -0.19 4.56 -13.81
CA PRO A 179 0.61 4.55 -15.03
C PRO A 179 2.05 4.11 -14.72
N SER A 180 2.71 3.51 -15.70
CA SER A 180 4.14 3.24 -15.53
C SER A 180 4.91 4.56 -15.46
N ALA A 181 6.09 4.58 -14.82
CA ALA A 181 6.92 5.77 -14.76
C ALA A 181 7.32 6.31 -16.16
N ARG A 182 7.19 5.49 -17.22
CA ARG A 182 7.37 5.91 -18.61
C ARG A 182 6.18 6.67 -19.15
N ASP A 183 4.97 6.27 -18.74
CA ASP A 183 3.73 6.91 -19.20
C ASP A 183 3.49 8.22 -18.44
N ALA A 184 3.93 8.30 -17.19
CA ALA A 184 3.80 9.51 -16.36
C ALA A 184 4.65 10.69 -16.87
N ALA A 185 5.73 10.45 -17.60
CA ALA A 185 6.54 11.50 -18.21
C ALA A 185 5.79 12.32 -19.28
N HIS A 186 4.68 11.82 -19.83
CA HIS A 186 3.84 12.52 -20.80
C HIS A 186 2.79 13.45 -20.16
N PHE A 187 2.60 13.41 -18.84
CA PHE A 187 1.63 14.25 -18.12
C PHE A 187 2.29 15.46 -17.42
N SER A 188 3.59 15.69 -17.63
CA SER A 188 4.38 16.75 -16.94
C SER A 188 4.66 17.97 -17.81
N ASP A 189 4.01 18.10 -18.98
CA ASP A 189 4.12 19.27 -19.88
C ASP A 189 2.88 20.16 -19.80
#